data_c163022ee19622c08f3229dbfea60e81
#
_entry.id   c163022ee19622c08f3229dbfea60e81
#
_cell.length_a   1.000
_cell.length_b   1.000
_cell.length_c   1.000
_cell.angle_alpha   90.00
_cell.angle_beta   90.00
_cell.angle_gamma   90.00
#
_symmetry.space_group_name_H-M   'P 1'
#
loop_
_entity.id
_entity.type
_entity.pdbx_description
1 polymer ?
#
loop_
_entity_poly.entity_id
_entity_poly.type
_entity_poly.pdbx_seq_one_letter_code
_entity_poly.pdbx_strand_id
1 'polypeptide(L)'
;MNYKAMYKTVGLFLICWSFSLNSSVNNSQDLFSKANQAYKQSEFEKAYELYQKVTEKSAYVNYNLGNCAYKLEKYGYAMLYWKRAEQDWGFWNRQELLDNIYLLKKKLNGSSKVEDRFAFFYKSKSFFVSIVRNVPIFYLQLLFLIFWVFLFLYIRRLYKSKRKFLIILLFSFVALFGTLLVIKYSLENRVHGVVVNPKTQLLSGPGRSFQEIGVLPQASEFIINRESDGFYKIKFYKQIGWISKKDVQKV
;
A
#
# COMPACT_ATOMS: atom_id res chain seq x y z
N MET A 1 -11.59 -50.51 -8.64
CA MET A 1 -10.71 -49.32 -8.57
C MET A 1 -9.99 -49.33 -7.24
N ASN A 2 -8.68 -49.41 -7.20
CA ASN A 2 -7.91 -49.77 -5.97
C ASN A 2 -7.65 -48.52 -5.11
N TYR A 3 -8.56 -48.21 -4.20
CA TYR A 3 -8.52 -47.01 -3.31
C TYR A 3 -7.22 -46.90 -2.52
N LYS A 4 -6.57 -48.02 -2.14
CA LYS A 4 -5.27 -48.03 -1.45
C LYS A 4 -4.12 -47.43 -2.26
N ALA A 5 -4.15 -47.56 -3.58
CA ALA A 5 -3.16 -46.95 -4.49
C ALA A 5 -3.37 -45.45 -4.60
N MET A 6 -4.61 -45.00 -4.64
CA MET A 6 -4.97 -43.57 -4.71
C MET A 6 -4.55 -42.78 -3.46
N TYR A 7 -4.73 -43.37 -2.25
CA TYR A 7 -4.28 -42.71 -1.01
C TYR A 7 -2.75 -42.63 -0.89
N LYS A 8 -2.02 -43.61 -1.41
CA LYS A 8 -0.55 -43.58 -1.45
C LYS A 8 -0.01 -42.49 -2.39
N THR A 9 -0.63 -42.32 -3.56
CA THR A 9 -0.23 -41.27 -4.51
C THR A 9 -0.58 -39.86 -4.01
N VAL A 10 -1.76 -39.67 -3.42
CA VAL A 10 -2.16 -38.37 -2.83
C VAL A 10 -1.28 -38.03 -1.61
N GLY A 11 -0.97 -39.02 -0.76
CA GLY A 11 -0.08 -38.84 0.38
C GLY A 11 1.35 -38.45 -0.02
N LEU A 12 1.91 -39.10 -1.07
CA LEU A 12 3.21 -38.74 -1.64
C LEU A 12 3.21 -37.32 -2.24
N PHE A 13 2.14 -36.93 -2.91
CA PHE A 13 2.01 -35.59 -3.49
C PHE A 13 1.96 -34.49 -2.42
N LEU A 14 1.23 -34.72 -1.32
CA LEU A 14 1.18 -33.80 -0.18
C LEU A 14 2.51 -33.68 0.56
N ILE A 15 3.25 -34.78 0.71
CA ILE A 15 4.58 -34.80 1.33
C ILE A 15 5.59 -34.07 0.45
N CYS A 16 5.60 -34.32 -0.88
CA CYS A 16 6.48 -33.60 -1.81
C CYS A 16 6.16 -32.09 -1.85
N TRP A 17 4.90 -31.71 -1.76
CA TRP A 17 4.51 -30.29 -1.71
C TRP A 17 4.97 -29.61 -0.42
N SER A 18 4.84 -30.26 0.74
CA SER A 18 5.33 -29.70 2.01
C SER A 18 6.87 -29.58 2.07
N PHE A 19 7.62 -30.47 1.43
CA PHE A 19 9.08 -30.36 1.31
C PHE A 19 9.51 -29.20 0.41
N SER A 20 8.81 -28.96 -0.70
CA SER A 20 9.13 -27.85 -1.61
C SER A 20 8.87 -26.48 -0.96
N LEU A 21 7.82 -26.35 -0.13
CA LEU A 21 7.53 -25.13 0.61
C LEU A 21 8.59 -24.82 1.68
N ASN A 22 9.06 -25.84 2.41
CA ASN A 22 10.09 -25.67 3.45
C ASN A 22 11.46 -25.23 2.89
N SER A 23 11.86 -25.72 1.72
CA SER A 23 13.17 -25.35 1.13
C SER A 23 13.18 -23.90 0.63
N SER A 24 12.08 -23.39 0.10
CA SER A 24 12.00 -22.00 -0.36
C SER A 24 11.97 -20.99 0.79
N VAL A 25 11.32 -21.31 1.89
CA VAL A 25 11.27 -20.47 3.11
C VAL A 25 12.66 -20.37 3.74
N ASN A 26 13.39 -21.49 3.88
CA ASN A 26 14.74 -21.51 4.44
C ASN A 26 15.72 -20.67 3.60
N ASN A 27 15.63 -20.73 2.27
CA ASN A 27 16.47 -19.92 1.39
C ASN A 27 16.16 -18.42 1.51
N SER A 28 14.88 -18.04 1.64
CA SER A 28 14.48 -16.64 1.81
C SER A 28 14.96 -16.06 3.13
N GLN A 29 14.94 -16.81 4.23
CA GLN A 29 15.46 -16.38 5.53
C GLN A 29 16.98 -16.22 5.52
N ASP A 30 17.71 -17.13 4.88
CA ASP A 30 19.16 -17.05 4.73
C ASP A 30 19.57 -15.82 3.90
N LEU A 31 18.89 -15.58 2.77
CA LEU A 31 19.11 -14.39 1.95
C LEU A 31 18.83 -13.09 2.72
N PHE A 32 17.75 -13.05 3.51
CA PHE A 32 17.42 -11.89 4.34
C PHE A 32 18.49 -11.63 5.42
N SER A 33 19.00 -12.69 6.07
CA SER A 33 20.06 -12.59 7.07
C SER A 33 21.36 -12.07 6.44
N LYS A 34 21.78 -12.63 5.30
CA LYS A 34 22.97 -12.18 4.55
C LYS A 34 22.84 -10.74 4.08
N ALA A 35 21.64 -10.33 3.64
CA ALA A 35 21.37 -8.95 3.25
C ALA A 35 21.50 -7.98 4.45
N ASN A 36 20.97 -8.36 5.62
CA ASN A 36 21.14 -7.59 6.85
C ASN A 36 22.62 -7.43 7.25
N GLN A 37 23.40 -8.48 7.08
CA GLN A 37 24.84 -8.45 7.37
C GLN A 37 25.58 -7.51 6.40
N ALA A 38 25.32 -7.63 5.09
CA ALA A 38 25.89 -6.74 4.08
C ALA A 38 25.52 -5.27 4.34
N TYR A 39 24.26 -5.00 4.71
CA TYR A 39 23.82 -3.64 5.08
C TYR A 39 24.60 -3.08 6.27
N LYS A 40 24.80 -3.88 7.34
CA LYS A 40 25.60 -3.48 8.51
C LYS A 40 27.07 -3.20 8.18
N GLN A 41 27.59 -3.87 7.15
CA GLN A 41 28.95 -3.65 6.63
C GLN A 41 29.04 -2.48 5.65
N SER A 42 27.92 -1.75 5.45
CA SER A 42 27.79 -0.65 4.47
C SER A 42 27.97 -1.08 3.00
N GLU A 43 27.84 -2.39 2.71
CA GLU A 43 27.83 -2.95 1.36
C GLU A 43 26.43 -2.83 0.75
N PHE A 44 25.98 -1.58 0.49
CA PHE A 44 24.57 -1.29 0.17
C PHE A 44 24.11 -1.89 -1.15
N GLU A 45 24.95 -1.95 -2.20
CA GLU A 45 24.65 -2.62 -3.47
C GLU A 45 24.37 -4.09 -3.26
N LYS A 46 25.30 -4.78 -2.57
CA LYS A 46 25.17 -6.20 -2.28
C LYS A 46 23.94 -6.51 -1.42
N ALA A 47 23.68 -5.68 -0.40
CA ALA A 47 22.49 -5.79 0.43
C ALA A 47 21.22 -5.65 -0.40
N TYR A 48 21.18 -4.66 -1.28
CA TYR A 48 20.06 -4.40 -2.18
C TYR A 48 19.77 -5.60 -3.09
N GLU A 49 20.80 -6.16 -3.73
CA GLU A 49 20.66 -7.34 -4.59
C GLU A 49 20.18 -8.58 -3.81
N LEU A 50 20.71 -8.81 -2.61
CA LEU A 50 20.30 -9.92 -1.76
C LEU A 50 18.83 -9.77 -1.32
N TYR A 51 18.40 -8.57 -0.89
CA TYR A 51 16.99 -8.31 -0.58
C TYR A 51 16.09 -8.50 -1.80
N GLN A 52 16.56 -8.13 -3.02
CA GLN A 52 15.79 -8.36 -4.24
C GLN A 52 15.59 -9.86 -4.55
N LYS A 53 16.52 -10.72 -4.16
CA LYS A 53 16.41 -12.18 -4.35
C LYS A 53 15.49 -12.86 -3.33
N VAL A 54 15.15 -12.22 -2.22
CA VAL A 54 14.16 -12.75 -1.27
C VAL A 54 12.81 -12.89 -1.99
N THR A 55 12.23 -14.08 -1.97
CA THR A 55 11.00 -14.39 -2.75
C THR A 55 9.78 -13.63 -2.23
N GLU A 56 9.57 -13.65 -0.91
CA GLU A 56 8.45 -12.94 -0.28
C GLU A 56 8.88 -11.55 0.18
N LYS A 57 8.29 -10.53 -0.44
CA LYS A 57 8.55 -9.13 -0.12
C LYS A 57 7.71 -8.65 1.06
N SER A 58 8.02 -9.14 2.25
CA SER A 58 7.38 -8.63 3.46
C SER A 58 7.61 -7.12 3.65
N ALA A 59 6.85 -6.50 4.55
CA ALA A 59 7.04 -5.09 4.90
C ALA A 59 8.50 -4.78 5.32
N TYR A 60 9.15 -5.68 6.07
CA TYR A 60 10.54 -5.51 6.48
C TYR A 60 11.52 -5.59 5.31
N VAL A 61 11.31 -6.52 4.36
CA VAL A 61 12.14 -6.61 3.16
C VAL A 61 12.00 -5.34 2.31
N ASN A 62 10.77 -4.87 2.10
CA ASN A 62 10.51 -3.64 1.38
C ASN A 62 11.13 -2.43 2.10
N TYR A 63 11.01 -2.34 3.42
CA TYR A 63 11.63 -1.26 4.21
C TYR A 63 13.15 -1.23 4.02
N ASN A 64 13.81 -2.38 4.14
CA ASN A 64 15.27 -2.48 3.99
C ASN A 64 15.71 -2.22 2.55
N LEU A 65 14.95 -2.67 1.53
CA LEU A 65 15.17 -2.30 0.13
C LEU A 65 15.11 -0.78 -0.06
N GLY A 66 14.14 -0.12 0.57
CA GLY A 66 14.03 1.33 0.56
C GLY A 66 15.24 2.01 1.20
N ASN A 67 15.72 1.48 2.33
CA ASN A 67 16.91 2.00 3.02
C ASN A 67 18.18 1.84 2.16
N CYS A 68 18.37 0.67 1.53
CA CYS A 68 19.47 0.47 0.59
C CYS A 68 19.39 1.42 -0.60
N ALA A 69 18.22 1.51 -1.23
CA ALA A 69 18.01 2.41 -2.37
C ALA A 69 18.28 3.89 -2.01
N TYR A 70 17.92 4.32 -0.80
CA TYR A 70 18.23 5.66 -0.29
C TYR A 70 19.75 5.88 -0.15
N LYS A 71 20.48 4.91 0.40
CA LYS A 71 21.95 4.97 0.53
C LYS A 71 22.65 5.00 -0.83
N LEU A 72 22.06 4.36 -1.84
CA LEU A 72 22.53 4.35 -3.23
C LEU A 72 22.03 5.54 -4.06
N GLU A 73 21.38 6.52 -3.44
CA GLU A 73 20.80 7.71 -4.08
C GLU A 73 19.73 7.40 -5.13
N LYS A 74 19.21 6.17 -5.17
CA LYS A 74 18.08 5.75 -6.01
C LYS A 74 16.75 6.16 -5.37
N TYR A 75 16.52 7.48 -5.23
CA TYR A 75 15.44 8.04 -4.41
C TYR A 75 14.03 7.63 -4.84
N GLY A 76 13.80 7.45 -6.15
CA GLY A 76 12.51 6.95 -6.65
C GLY A 76 12.23 5.52 -6.19
N TYR A 77 13.23 4.66 -6.22
CA TYR A 77 13.12 3.30 -5.69
C TYR A 77 13.03 3.26 -4.17
N ALA A 78 13.74 4.15 -3.46
CA ALA A 78 13.58 4.28 -2.01
C ALA A 78 12.13 4.59 -1.63
N MET A 79 11.53 5.59 -2.28
CA MET A 79 10.11 5.94 -2.08
C MET A 79 9.19 4.76 -2.43
N LEU A 80 9.42 4.09 -3.58
CA LEU A 80 8.64 2.94 -4.01
C LEU A 80 8.59 1.83 -2.96
N TYR A 81 9.76 1.40 -2.47
CA TYR A 81 9.83 0.30 -1.52
C TYR A 81 9.29 0.70 -0.15
N TRP A 82 9.54 1.93 0.32
CA TRP A 82 8.94 2.43 1.55
C TRP A 82 7.41 2.52 1.46
N LYS A 83 6.87 2.89 0.29
CA LYS A 83 5.40 2.91 0.09
C LYS A 83 4.81 1.49 0.06
N ARG A 84 5.52 0.50 -0.50
CA ARG A 84 5.13 -0.91 -0.41
C ARG A 84 5.18 -1.41 1.03
N ALA A 85 6.25 -1.10 1.77
CA ALA A 85 6.32 -1.40 3.19
C ALA A 85 5.17 -0.77 3.98
N GLU A 86 4.78 0.47 3.63
CA GLU A 86 3.67 1.20 4.27
C GLU A 86 2.32 0.49 4.09
N GLN A 87 2.09 -0.21 2.98
CA GLN A 87 0.83 -0.94 2.75
C GLN A 87 0.68 -2.15 3.67
N ASP A 88 1.78 -2.87 3.90
CA ASP A 88 1.79 -4.14 4.64
C ASP A 88 2.10 -3.94 6.14
N TRP A 89 2.59 -2.76 6.52
CA TRP A 89 3.00 -2.49 7.90
C TRP A 89 1.82 -2.03 8.75
N GLY A 90 1.60 -2.72 9.87
CA GLY A 90 0.59 -2.33 10.86
C GLY A 90 0.90 -0.97 11.51
N PHE A 91 -0.10 -0.43 12.21
CA PHE A 91 -0.09 0.92 12.79
C PHE A 91 1.11 1.21 13.72
N TRP A 92 1.57 0.22 14.48
CA TRP A 92 2.53 0.42 15.58
C TRP A 92 3.98 0.60 15.16
N ASN A 93 4.42 0.07 14.02
CA ASN A 93 5.84 0.10 13.58
C ASN A 93 6.11 1.13 12.47
N ARG A 94 5.26 2.13 12.35
CA ARG A 94 5.22 2.98 11.15
C ARG A 94 6.01 4.28 11.27
N GLN A 95 6.37 4.69 12.49
CA GLN A 95 6.92 6.03 12.72
C GLN A 95 8.25 6.23 11.98
N GLU A 96 9.19 5.33 12.12
CA GLU A 96 10.51 5.42 11.47
C GLU A 96 10.38 5.46 9.93
N LEU A 97 9.49 4.64 9.37
CA LEU A 97 9.20 4.65 7.93
C LEU A 97 8.67 6.01 7.46
N LEU A 98 7.73 6.59 8.21
CA LEU A 98 7.15 7.89 7.87
C LEU A 98 8.19 9.01 7.99
N ASP A 99 9.08 8.94 8.96
CA ASP A 99 10.18 9.88 9.13
C ASP A 99 11.17 9.80 7.96
N ASN A 100 11.50 8.59 7.50
CA ASN A 100 12.35 8.38 6.32
C ASN A 100 11.70 8.95 5.05
N ILE A 101 10.41 8.71 4.84
CA ILE A 101 9.65 9.27 3.71
C ILE A 101 9.64 10.81 3.79
N TYR A 102 9.42 11.37 4.98
CA TYR A 102 9.44 12.83 5.20
C TYR A 102 10.81 13.43 4.89
N LEU A 103 11.88 12.83 5.40
CA LEU A 103 13.26 13.27 5.16
C LEU A 103 13.63 13.23 3.68
N LEU A 104 13.22 12.17 2.96
CA LEU A 104 13.43 12.08 1.52
C LEU A 104 12.71 13.20 0.78
N LYS A 105 11.43 13.44 1.09
CA LYS A 105 10.66 14.54 0.48
C LYS A 105 11.30 15.89 0.74
N LYS A 106 11.74 16.15 1.97
CA LYS A 106 12.46 17.38 2.34
C LYS A 106 13.76 17.54 1.56
N LYS A 107 14.52 16.44 1.36
CA LYS A 107 15.76 16.46 0.58
C LYS A 107 15.52 16.80 -0.89
N LEU A 108 14.46 16.27 -1.51
CA LEU A 108 14.18 16.45 -2.94
C LEU A 108 13.52 17.79 -3.27
N ASN A 109 12.65 18.30 -2.40
CA ASN A 109 11.86 19.50 -2.68
C ASN A 109 12.48 20.80 -2.12
N GLY A 110 13.55 20.69 -1.34
CA GLY A 110 14.08 21.82 -0.58
C GLY A 110 13.13 22.24 0.55
N SER A 111 13.56 23.16 1.41
CA SER A 111 12.73 23.68 2.51
C SER A 111 11.80 24.79 2.03
N SER A 112 10.74 24.48 1.27
CA SER A 112 9.73 25.47 0.95
C SER A 112 8.73 25.60 2.11
N LYS A 113 8.50 26.84 2.59
CA LYS A 113 7.53 27.18 3.67
C LYS A 113 6.07 26.73 3.40
N VAL A 114 5.79 26.27 2.20
CA VAL A 114 4.49 25.72 1.79
C VAL A 114 4.24 24.33 2.40
N GLU A 115 5.31 23.59 2.74
CA GLU A 115 5.19 22.22 3.25
C GLU A 115 4.74 22.14 4.71
N ASP A 116 5.04 23.11 5.57
CA ASP A 116 4.69 23.03 7.00
C ASP A 116 3.17 23.11 7.24
N ARG A 117 2.43 23.88 6.44
CA ARG A 117 0.96 23.88 6.46
C ARG A 117 0.37 22.58 5.92
N PHE A 118 0.94 22.06 4.83
CA PHE A 118 0.50 20.78 4.25
C PHE A 118 0.91 19.59 5.14
N ALA A 119 2.05 19.65 5.82
CA ALA A 119 2.49 18.61 6.75
C ALA A 119 1.51 18.41 7.90
N PHE A 120 0.96 19.49 8.48
CA PHE A 120 -0.05 19.39 9.53
C PHE A 120 -1.37 18.77 9.04
N PHE A 121 -1.88 19.23 7.88
CA PHE A 121 -3.08 18.65 7.27
C PHE A 121 -2.85 17.21 6.77
N TYR A 122 -1.66 16.92 6.27
CA TYR A 122 -1.28 15.56 5.85
C TYR A 122 -1.19 14.62 7.06
N LYS A 123 -0.63 15.08 8.17
CA LYS A 123 -0.50 14.32 9.42
C LYS A 123 -1.86 14.00 10.04
N SER A 124 -2.80 14.94 10.11
CA SER A 124 -4.14 14.70 10.66
C SER A 124 -5.03 13.87 9.74
N LYS A 125 -5.03 14.14 8.43
CA LYS A 125 -5.73 13.33 7.42
C LYS A 125 -5.12 11.94 7.31
N SER A 126 -3.80 11.83 7.41
CA SER A 126 -3.06 10.56 7.43
C SER A 126 -3.42 9.71 8.64
N PHE A 127 -3.64 10.30 9.82
CA PHE A 127 -4.01 9.58 11.04
C PHE A 127 -5.37 8.88 10.89
N PHE A 128 -6.43 9.60 10.48
CA PHE A 128 -7.76 9.02 10.28
C PHE A 128 -7.76 7.97 9.16
N VAL A 129 -7.16 8.28 8.02
CA VAL A 129 -7.01 7.35 6.90
C VAL A 129 -6.21 6.12 7.32
N SER A 130 -5.19 6.29 8.15
CA SER A 130 -4.38 5.19 8.69
C SER A 130 -5.20 4.27 9.60
N ILE A 131 -6.03 4.83 10.49
CA ILE A 131 -6.94 4.03 11.33
C ILE A 131 -7.88 3.21 10.44
N VAL A 132 -8.56 3.85 9.49
CA VAL A 132 -9.52 3.17 8.59
C VAL A 132 -8.81 2.11 7.73
N ARG A 133 -7.57 2.36 7.28
CA ARG A 133 -6.79 1.41 6.49
C ARG A 133 -6.39 0.18 7.30
N ASN A 134 -5.98 0.36 8.56
CA ASN A 134 -5.47 -0.73 9.40
C ASN A 134 -6.56 -1.61 10.03
N VAL A 135 -7.80 -1.14 10.12
CA VAL A 135 -8.92 -1.97 10.56
C VAL A 135 -9.28 -2.95 9.45
N PRO A 136 -9.16 -4.29 9.63
CA PRO A 136 -9.58 -5.25 8.62
C PRO A 136 -11.05 -5.01 8.20
N ILE A 137 -11.33 -5.08 6.90
CA ILE A 137 -12.66 -4.81 6.35
C ILE A 137 -13.74 -5.70 6.98
N PHE A 138 -13.35 -6.92 7.36
CA PHE A 138 -14.23 -7.88 8.03
C PHE A 138 -14.87 -7.33 9.30
N TYR A 139 -14.11 -6.63 10.15
CA TYR A 139 -14.68 -6.06 11.40
C TYR A 139 -15.66 -4.92 11.11
N LEU A 140 -15.40 -4.10 10.11
CA LEU A 140 -16.33 -3.04 9.70
C LEU A 140 -17.61 -3.63 9.11
N GLN A 141 -17.50 -4.70 8.30
CA GLN A 141 -18.64 -5.43 7.75
C GLN A 141 -19.47 -6.10 8.86
N LEU A 142 -18.80 -6.73 9.81
CA LEU A 142 -19.45 -7.39 10.94
C LEU A 142 -20.23 -6.38 11.80
N LEU A 143 -19.62 -5.26 12.15
CA LEU A 143 -20.29 -4.18 12.90
C LEU A 143 -21.48 -3.59 12.12
N PHE A 144 -21.29 -3.31 10.84
CA PHE A 144 -22.36 -2.85 9.97
C PHE A 144 -23.54 -3.83 9.97
N LEU A 145 -23.27 -5.13 9.79
CA LEU A 145 -24.28 -6.19 9.79
C LEU A 145 -25.00 -6.31 11.14
N ILE A 146 -24.27 -6.27 12.25
CA ILE A 146 -24.85 -6.34 13.60
C ILE A 146 -25.84 -5.18 13.79
N PHE A 147 -25.43 -3.95 13.57
CA PHE A 147 -26.33 -2.79 13.75
C PHE A 147 -27.51 -2.82 12.79
N TRP A 148 -27.30 -3.31 11.56
CA TRP A 148 -28.37 -3.44 10.57
C TRP A 148 -29.40 -4.49 11.00
N VAL A 149 -28.96 -5.65 11.48
CA VAL A 149 -29.85 -6.71 12.01
C VAL A 149 -30.61 -6.22 13.25
N PHE A 150 -29.92 -5.54 14.18
CA PHE A 150 -30.61 -4.93 15.34
C PHE A 150 -31.66 -3.92 14.91
N LEU A 151 -31.36 -3.04 13.97
CA LEU A 151 -32.33 -2.09 13.43
C LEU A 151 -33.54 -2.83 12.83
N PHE A 152 -33.30 -3.84 11.99
CA PHE A 152 -34.34 -4.62 11.33
C PHE A 152 -35.27 -5.35 12.34
N LEU A 153 -34.69 -6.03 13.33
CA LEU A 153 -35.45 -6.81 14.32
C LEU A 153 -36.24 -5.92 15.29
N TYR A 154 -35.68 -4.80 15.68
CA TYR A 154 -36.24 -3.98 16.76
C TYR A 154 -37.01 -2.75 16.27
N ILE A 155 -36.97 -2.39 14.98
CA ILE A 155 -37.62 -1.18 14.46
C ILE A 155 -39.11 -1.11 14.78
N ARG A 156 -39.85 -2.20 14.59
CA ARG A 156 -41.28 -2.28 14.90
C ARG A 156 -41.57 -2.12 16.39
N ARG A 157 -40.75 -2.76 17.26
CA ARG A 157 -40.90 -2.71 18.72
C ARG A 157 -40.58 -1.32 19.26
N LEU A 158 -39.50 -0.70 18.78
CA LEU A 158 -39.09 0.65 19.18
C LEU A 158 -40.06 1.71 18.69
N TYR A 159 -40.63 1.54 17.49
CA TYR A 159 -41.65 2.43 16.94
C TYR A 159 -42.93 2.39 17.80
N LYS A 160 -43.41 1.19 18.15
CA LYS A 160 -44.58 1.01 19.03
C LYS A 160 -44.37 1.56 20.44
N SER A 161 -43.17 1.44 20.98
CA SER A 161 -42.80 1.93 22.31
C SER A 161 -42.51 3.44 22.36
N LYS A 162 -42.73 4.19 21.26
CA LYS A 162 -42.47 5.63 21.10
C LYS A 162 -40.98 6.02 21.36
N ARG A 163 -40.04 5.04 21.39
CA ARG A 163 -38.62 5.27 21.60
C ARG A 163 -37.91 5.63 20.30
N LYS A 164 -38.39 6.70 19.64
CA LYS A 164 -37.88 7.17 18.34
C LYS A 164 -36.38 7.51 18.39
N PHE A 165 -35.90 7.98 19.54
CA PHE A 165 -34.47 8.29 19.73
C PHE A 165 -33.56 7.07 19.48
N LEU A 166 -33.94 5.88 19.99
CA LEU A 166 -33.15 4.66 19.76
C LEU A 166 -33.13 4.23 18.29
N ILE A 167 -34.21 4.48 17.55
CA ILE A 167 -34.23 4.22 16.09
C ILE A 167 -33.25 5.14 15.37
N ILE A 168 -33.26 6.43 15.70
CA ILE A 168 -32.33 7.41 15.12
C ILE A 168 -30.89 7.04 15.44
N LEU A 169 -30.61 6.63 16.70
CA LEU A 169 -29.28 6.21 17.15
C LEU A 169 -28.80 4.99 16.36
N LEU A 170 -29.60 3.93 16.25
CA LEU A 170 -29.26 2.73 15.48
C LEU A 170 -29.03 3.06 14.00
N PHE A 171 -29.88 3.90 13.40
CA PHE A 171 -29.73 4.32 12.03
C PHE A 171 -28.43 5.12 11.82
N SER A 172 -28.06 5.98 12.76
CA SER A 172 -26.80 6.74 12.69
C SER A 172 -25.58 5.82 12.75
N PHE A 173 -25.60 4.72 13.53
CA PHE A 173 -24.54 3.72 13.53
C PHE A 173 -24.44 2.96 12.20
N VAL A 174 -25.58 2.53 11.64
CA VAL A 174 -25.63 1.89 10.32
C VAL A 174 -25.06 2.82 9.25
N ALA A 175 -25.44 4.09 9.24
CA ALA A 175 -24.93 5.10 8.32
C ALA A 175 -23.42 5.32 8.51
N LEU A 176 -22.94 5.41 9.76
CA LEU A 176 -21.53 5.59 10.08
C LEU A 176 -20.68 4.42 9.55
N PHE A 177 -21.03 3.18 9.91
CA PHE A 177 -20.24 2.02 9.47
C PHE A 177 -20.36 1.78 7.97
N GLY A 178 -21.52 2.05 7.36
CA GLY A 178 -21.69 2.03 5.91
C GLY A 178 -20.78 3.04 5.21
N THR A 179 -20.72 4.26 5.73
CA THR A 179 -19.80 5.29 5.19
C THR A 179 -18.34 4.89 5.34
N LEU A 180 -17.94 4.33 6.49
CA LEU A 180 -16.58 3.84 6.71
C LEU A 180 -16.22 2.71 5.75
N LEU A 181 -17.14 1.80 5.44
CA LEU A 181 -16.94 0.74 4.44
C LEU A 181 -16.71 1.31 3.04
N VAL A 182 -17.52 2.30 2.61
CA VAL A 182 -17.36 2.97 1.32
C VAL A 182 -16.00 3.67 1.23
N ILE A 183 -15.61 4.38 2.29
CA ILE A 183 -14.30 5.05 2.36
C ILE A 183 -13.18 4.02 2.25
N LYS A 184 -13.24 2.94 3.03
CA LYS A 184 -12.22 1.88 3.02
C LYS A 184 -12.10 1.24 1.64
N TYR A 185 -13.20 0.81 1.04
CA TYR A 185 -13.23 0.26 -0.31
C TYR A 185 -12.63 1.22 -1.34
N SER A 186 -12.98 2.50 -1.24
CA SER A 186 -12.43 3.54 -2.13
C SER A 186 -10.92 3.77 -1.93
N LEU A 187 -10.39 3.56 -0.72
CA LEU A 187 -8.95 3.67 -0.43
C LEU A 187 -8.17 2.46 -0.92
N GLU A 188 -8.70 1.26 -0.75
CA GLU A 188 -8.05 0.01 -1.15
C GLU A 188 -8.00 -0.17 -2.67
N ASN A 189 -9.00 0.32 -3.39
CA ASN A 189 -9.06 0.21 -4.86
C ASN A 189 -8.28 1.28 -5.61
N ARG A 190 -7.62 2.22 -4.92
CA ARG A 190 -6.78 3.21 -5.60
C ARG A 190 -5.41 2.63 -5.89
N VAL A 191 -5.09 2.53 -7.17
CA VAL A 191 -3.75 2.15 -7.60
C VAL A 191 -2.84 3.38 -7.49
N HIS A 192 -1.85 3.28 -6.62
CA HIS A 192 -0.83 4.31 -6.46
C HIS A 192 0.39 3.97 -7.29
N GLY A 193 1.11 4.99 -7.73
CA GLY A 193 2.39 4.85 -8.41
C GLY A 193 3.42 5.84 -7.88
N VAL A 194 4.67 5.53 -8.12
CA VAL A 194 5.83 6.35 -7.77
C VAL A 194 6.69 6.56 -9.00
N VAL A 195 7.15 7.79 -9.21
CA VAL A 195 8.13 8.13 -10.25
C VAL A 195 9.49 7.60 -9.83
N VAL A 196 10.04 6.65 -10.60
CA VAL A 196 11.35 6.05 -10.30
C VAL A 196 12.49 6.73 -11.05
N ASN A 197 12.23 7.22 -12.26
CA ASN A 197 13.22 7.89 -13.06
C ASN A 197 13.26 9.41 -12.77
N PRO A 198 14.43 10.03 -12.79
CA PRO A 198 14.54 11.48 -12.70
C PRO A 198 13.95 12.15 -13.95
N LYS A 199 13.30 13.31 -13.79
CA LYS A 199 12.77 14.14 -14.90
C LYS A 199 11.75 13.42 -15.79
N THR A 200 10.78 12.73 -15.18
CA THR A 200 9.68 12.08 -15.90
C THR A 200 8.75 13.14 -16.50
N GLN A 201 8.54 13.08 -17.81
CA GLN A 201 7.66 14.01 -18.53
C GLN A 201 6.19 13.71 -18.27
N LEU A 202 5.42 14.76 -18.00
CA LEU A 202 3.97 14.71 -17.97
C LEU A 202 3.43 15.22 -19.31
N LEU A 203 2.70 14.36 -20.04
CA LEU A 203 2.21 14.63 -21.37
C LEU A 203 0.71 14.93 -21.38
N SER A 204 0.23 15.64 -22.37
CA SER A 204 -1.21 15.95 -22.53
C SER A 204 -2.02 14.74 -23.02
N GLY A 205 -1.39 13.73 -23.63
CA GLY A 205 -2.03 12.52 -24.15
C GLY A 205 -1.16 11.26 -24.03
N PRO A 206 -1.72 10.07 -24.36
CA PRO A 206 -1.03 8.79 -24.22
C PRO A 206 -0.11 8.48 -25.40
N GLY A 207 1.00 9.23 -25.51
CA GLY A 207 1.98 9.03 -26.58
C GLY A 207 3.09 10.07 -26.53
N ARG A 208 4.24 9.74 -27.09
CA ARG A 208 5.43 10.64 -27.11
C ARG A 208 5.27 11.85 -28.03
N SER A 209 4.32 11.81 -28.96
CA SER A 209 3.99 12.94 -29.88
C SER A 209 3.12 14.01 -29.23
N PHE A 210 2.57 13.73 -28.05
CA PHE A 210 1.76 14.71 -27.33
C PHE A 210 2.65 15.73 -26.61
N GLN A 211 2.11 16.93 -26.44
CA GLN A 211 2.80 18.05 -25.82
C GLN A 211 3.16 17.75 -24.36
N GLU A 212 4.37 18.10 -23.97
CA GLU A 212 4.78 18.11 -22.56
C GLU A 212 4.09 19.27 -21.84
N ILE A 213 3.40 18.95 -20.74
CA ILE A 213 2.68 19.90 -19.89
C ILE A 213 3.36 20.11 -18.55
N GLY A 214 4.42 19.35 -18.26
CA GLY A 214 5.21 19.48 -17.05
C GLY A 214 6.20 18.34 -16.85
N VAL A 215 7.01 18.46 -15.79
CA VAL A 215 7.97 17.43 -15.37
C VAL A 215 7.66 17.01 -13.96
N LEU A 216 7.65 15.71 -13.71
CA LEU A 216 7.50 15.17 -12.38
C LEU A 216 8.88 14.87 -11.78
N PRO A 217 9.15 15.37 -10.56
CA PRO A 217 10.37 15.01 -9.85
C PRO A 217 10.38 13.52 -9.48
N GLN A 218 11.57 12.96 -9.36
CA GLN A 218 11.76 11.62 -8.81
C GLN A 218 11.11 11.48 -7.44
N ALA A 219 10.64 10.28 -7.10
CA ALA A 219 9.92 9.98 -5.85
C ALA A 219 8.54 10.67 -5.71
N SER A 220 8.03 11.34 -6.76
CA SER A 220 6.66 11.85 -6.77
C SER A 220 5.65 10.72 -6.71
N GLU A 221 4.66 10.87 -5.82
CA GLU A 221 3.53 9.94 -5.68
C GLU A 221 2.33 10.46 -6.47
N PHE A 222 1.60 9.56 -7.10
CA PHE A 222 0.40 9.88 -7.87
C PHE A 222 -0.61 8.74 -7.82
N ILE A 223 -1.86 9.05 -8.24
CA ILE A 223 -2.93 8.06 -8.40
C ILE A 223 -3.08 7.75 -9.88
N ILE A 224 -3.11 6.46 -10.23
CA ILE A 224 -3.35 5.98 -11.57
C ILE A 224 -4.86 5.91 -11.78
N ASN A 225 -5.37 6.71 -12.73
CA ASN A 225 -6.79 6.74 -13.04
C ASN A 225 -7.14 5.82 -14.22
N ARG A 226 -6.25 5.69 -15.20
CA ARG A 226 -6.46 4.91 -16.42
C ARG A 226 -5.12 4.47 -17.01
N GLU A 227 -5.15 3.40 -17.78
CA GLU A 227 -4.03 2.86 -18.54
C GLU A 227 -4.37 2.85 -20.04
N SER A 228 -3.46 3.29 -20.90
CA SER A 228 -3.59 3.24 -22.36
C SER A 228 -2.22 3.27 -23.01
N ASP A 229 -2.00 2.44 -24.03
CA ASP A 229 -0.86 2.48 -24.97
C ASP A 229 0.53 2.63 -24.35
N GLY A 230 0.78 1.95 -23.22
CA GLY A 230 2.07 2.05 -22.51
C GLY A 230 2.22 3.28 -21.64
N PHE A 231 1.12 4.02 -21.41
CA PHE A 231 1.06 5.20 -20.55
C PHE A 231 0.02 5.04 -19.44
N TYR A 232 0.23 5.77 -18.34
CA TYR A 232 -0.75 5.93 -17.26
C TYR A 232 -1.31 7.35 -17.27
N LYS A 233 -2.65 7.47 -17.26
CA LYS A 233 -3.33 8.73 -16.95
C LYS A 233 -3.29 8.91 -15.44
N ILE A 234 -2.67 9.99 -14.99
CA ILE A 234 -2.47 10.28 -13.58
C ILE A 234 -3.08 11.61 -13.20
N LYS A 235 -3.35 11.73 -11.91
CA LYS A 235 -3.62 13.02 -11.26
C LYS A 235 -2.47 13.32 -10.30
N PHE A 236 -1.73 14.38 -10.60
CA PHE A 236 -0.64 14.88 -9.78
C PHE A 236 -0.98 16.31 -9.34
N TYR A 237 -1.22 16.50 -8.03
CA TYR A 237 -1.80 17.72 -7.47
C TYR A 237 -3.09 18.12 -8.20
N LYS A 238 -3.08 19.26 -8.91
CA LYS A 238 -4.23 19.79 -9.68
C LYS A 238 -4.16 19.46 -11.16
N GLN A 239 -3.04 18.93 -11.64
CA GLN A 239 -2.82 18.61 -13.05
C GLN A 239 -3.22 17.17 -13.36
N ILE A 240 -3.80 16.95 -14.52
CA ILE A 240 -4.11 15.64 -15.08
C ILE A 240 -3.29 15.51 -16.36
N GLY A 241 -2.55 14.41 -16.47
CA GLY A 241 -1.73 14.15 -17.65
C GLY A 241 -1.39 12.68 -17.77
N TRP A 242 -0.53 12.37 -18.71
CA TRP A 242 -0.08 11.03 -19.05
C TRP A 242 1.41 10.89 -18.83
N ILE A 243 1.83 9.77 -18.26
CA ILE A 243 3.24 9.43 -18.02
C ILE A 243 3.56 8.05 -18.58
N SER A 244 4.79 7.86 -19.04
CA SER A 244 5.25 6.57 -19.55
C SER A 244 5.34 5.55 -18.42
N LYS A 245 4.86 4.32 -18.68
CA LYS A 245 5.00 3.19 -17.73
C LYS A 245 6.46 2.85 -17.40
N LYS A 246 7.40 3.18 -18.29
CA LYS A 246 8.83 2.91 -18.10
C LYS A 246 9.46 3.75 -16.98
N ASP A 247 8.88 4.92 -16.71
CA ASP A 247 9.43 5.89 -15.77
C ASP A 247 8.84 5.78 -14.37
N VAL A 248 7.88 4.86 -14.20
CA VAL A 248 7.10 4.73 -12.96
C VAL A 248 6.90 3.27 -12.57
N GLN A 249 6.62 3.06 -11.29
CA GLN A 249 6.28 1.75 -10.76
C GLN A 249 5.00 1.85 -9.92
N LYS A 250 4.16 0.81 -10.01
CA LYS A 250 3.01 0.64 -9.12
C LYS A 250 3.48 0.25 -7.71
N VAL A 251 2.82 0.82 -6.74
CA VAL A 251 3.03 0.50 -5.33
C VAL A 251 2.26 -0.75 -4.96
#